data_ebcf9b6f668e19f9497f0634a5a60555
#
_entry.id   ebcf9b6f668e19f9497f0634a5a60555
#
_cell.length_a   1.000
_cell.length_b   1.000
_cell.length_c   1.000
_cell.angle_alpha   90.00
_cell.angle_beta   90.00
_cell.angle_gamma   90.00
#
_symmetry.space_group_name_H-M   'P 1'
#
loop_
_entity.id
_entity.type
_entity.pdbx_description
1 polymer ?
#
loop_
_entity_poly.entity_id
_entity_poly.type
_entity_poly.pdbx_seq_one_letter_code
_entity_poly.pdbx_strand_id
1 'polypeptide(L)'
;MELLYKVHNNLYVNLTNKCPCACTFCLRQTMDRIGESDSLWLEHEPTADEIIAAFAGFNMDDYREVVFCGFGEPTEALDVLLEVAKYVKAVWSKPTRINTNGLGNLIHGRPIAPDLKGLIDTVSISLNTPNAERYQELVQSKFGDISYDAMLTFARECTQYVPNVVLTTVDTTLTKEEEAQCQKICDEIGAKYRIRPWES
;
A
#
# COMPACT_ATOMS: atom_id res chain seq x y z
N MET A 1 -5.51 19.42 -5.77
CA MET A 1 -4.66 18.22 -5.81
C MET A 1 -3.97 18.09 -4.45
N GLU A 2 -4.16 17.01 -3.74
CA GLU A 2 -3.58 16.79 -2.41
C GLU A 2 -2.50 15.69 -2.46
N LEU A 3 -1.25 16.11 -2.27
CA LEU A 3 -0.08 15.22 -2.30
C LEU A 3 0.17 14.57 -0.94
N LEU A 4 -0.08 15.32 0.14
CA LEU A 4 0.09 14.85 1.52
C LEU A 4 -1.19 15.11 2.30
N TYR A 5 -1.67 14.10 3.02
CA TYR A 5 -2.89 14.22 3.82
C TYR A 5 -2.78 13.45 5.13
N LYS A 6 -3.50 13.93 6.14
CA LYS A 6 -3.49 13.35 7.48
C LYS A 6 -4.56 12.27 7.60
N VAL A 7 -4.16 11.10 8.11
CA VAL A 7 -5.09 10.06 8.58
C VAL A 7 -4.67 9.67 9.99
N HIS A 8 -5.50 9.97 10.96
CA HIS A 8 -5.17 9.83 12.39
C HIS A 8 -3.86 10.54 12.74
N ASN A 9 -2.86 9.81 13.24
CA ASN A 9 -1.55 10.33 13.63
C ASN A 9 -0.47 10.02 12.60
N ASN A 10 -0.84 9.79 11.35
CA ASN A 10 0.07 9.46 10.26
C ASN A 10 -0.08 10.45 9.11
N LEU A 11 1.02 10.71 8.41
CA LEU A 11 1.02 11.51 7.20
C LEU A 11 1.06 10.59 5.99
N TYR A 12 0.05 10.69 5.13
CA TYR A 12 -0.10 9.89 3.93
C TYR A 12 0.43 10.62 2.71
N VAL A 13 1.06 9.90 1.80
CA VAL A 13 1.65 10.40 0.56
C VAL A 13 0.90 9.80 -0.62
N ASN A 14 0.27 10.65 -1.41
CA ASN A 14 -0.47 10.30 -2.60
C ASN A 14 0.44 10.44 -3.83
N LEU A 15 0.76 9.33 -4.48
CA LEU A 15 1.79 9.27 -5.52
C LEU A 15 1.24 9.22 -6.93
N THR A 16 0.05 8.65 -7.13
CA THR A 16 -0.45 8.34 -8.47
C THR A 16 -1.94 8.01 -8.45
N ASN A 17 -2.61 8.23 -9.58
CA ASN A 17 -3.96 7.72 -9.82
C ASN A 17 -3.95 6.33 -10.49
N LYS A 18 -2.79 5.85 -10.96
CA LYS A 18 -2.67 4.56 -11.64
C LYS A 18 -2.83 3.41 -10.67
N CYS A 19 -3.56 2.40 -11.10
CA CYS A 19 -3.70 1.15 -10.36
C CYS A 19 -4.01 0.03 -11.36
N PRO A 20 -3.36 -1.15 -11.27
CA PRO A 20 -3.62 -2.27 -12.15
C PRO A 20 -4.92 -3.01 -11.82
N CYS A 21 -5.62 -2.57 -10.77
CA CYS A 21 -6.82 -3.23 -10.23
C CYS A 21 -8.06 -2.34 -10.34
N ALA A 22 -9.23 -2.98 -10.45
CA ALA A 22 -10.54 -2.36 -10.40
C ALA A 22 -11.39 -2.98 -9.28
N CYS A 23 -10.84 -3.02 -8.05
CA CYS A 23 -11.46 -3.70 -6.91
C CYS A 23 -12.91 -3.28 -6.70
N THR A 24 -13.79 -4.24 -6.47
CA THR A 24 -15.23 -4.02 -6.27
C THR A 24 -15.56 -3.18 -5.03
N PHE A 25 -14.63 -3.11 -4.08
CA PHE A 25 -14.74 -2.37 -2.81
C PHE A 25 -13.80 -1.16 -2.73
N CYS A 26 -13.28 -0.68 -3.87
CA CYS A 26 -12.31 0.41 -3.87
C CYS A 26 -12.97 1.74 -3.49
N LEU A 27 -12.47 2.41 -2.45
CA LEU A 27 -13.01 3.67 -1.96
C LEU A 27 -13.05 4.78 -3.04
N ARG A 28 -12.09 4.78 -3.97
CA ARG A 28 -12.05 5.76 -5.07
C ARG A 28 -13.27 5.71 -6.01
N GLN A 29 -14.11 4.66 -5.94
CA GLN A 29 -15.34 4.56 -6.73
C GLN A 29 -16.51 5.30 -6.08
N THR A 30 -16.45 5.55 -4.78
CA THR A 30 -17.53 6.14 -3.98
C THR A 30 -17.14 7.42 -3.27
N MET A 31 -15.84 7.70 -3.19
CA MET A 31 -15.29 8.84 -2.46
C MET A 31 -14.24 9.57 -3.30
N ASP A 32 -14.20 10.91 -3.16
CA ASP A 32 -13.15 11.75 -3.75
C ASP A 32 -12.06 12.12 -2.73
N ARG A 33 -12.31 11.85 -1.44
CA ARG A 33 -11.43 12.23 -0.31
C ARG A 33 -11.49 11.21 0.82
N ILE A 34 -10.51 11.25 1.72
CA ILE A 34 -10.45 10.44 2.93
C ILE A 34 -10.34 11.38 4.14
N GLY A 35 -11.25 11.24 5.10
CA GLY A 35 -11.28 12.08 6.30
C GLY A 35 -11.49 13.55 5.98
N GLU A 36 -10.57 14.41 6.45
CA GLU A 36 -10.59 15.86 6.24
C GLU A 36 -9.76 16.31 5.03
N SER A 37 -9.26 15.36 4.19
CA SER A 37 -8.48 15.70 3.00
C SER A 37 -9.33 16.42 1.95
N ASP A 38 -8.65 17.14 1.04
CA ASP A 38 -9.23 17.55 -0.23
C ASP A 38 -9.34 16.34 -1.18
N SER A 39 -9.69 16.57 -2.43
CA SER A 39 -9.75 15.49 -3.42
C SER A 39 -8.40 14.82 -3.58
N LEU A 40 -8.37 13.48 -3.42
CA LEU A 40 -7.18 12.67 -3.65
C LEU A 40 -6.95 12.34 -5.13
N TRP A 41 -7.84 12.76 -6.02
CA TRP A 41 -7.58 12.66 -7.45
C TRP A 41 -6.51 13.68 -7.84
N LEU A 42 -5.39 13.17 -8.34
CA LEU A 42 -4.28 13.99 -8.80
C LEU A 42 -4.57 14.54 -10.19
N GLU A 43 -4.22 15.80 -10.43
CA GLU A 43 -4.36 16.48 -11.73
C GLU A 43 -3.26 16.03 -12.70
N HIS A 44 -2.11 15.62 -12.16
CA HIS A 44 -0.98 15.04 -12.90
C HIS A 44 -0.22 14.07 -12.01
N GLU A 45 0.65 13.24 -12.57
CA GLU A 45 1.58 12.38 -11.81
C GLU A 45 2.67 13.28 -11.20
N PRO A 46 2.75 13.38 -9.85
CA PRO A 46 3.68 14.29 -9.21
C PRO A 46 5.12 13.79 -9.30
N THR A 47 6.06 14.71 -9.35
CA THR A 47 7.48 14.44 -9.19
C THR A 47 7.85 14.28 -7.71
N ALA A 48 9.00 13.66 -7.44
CA ALA A 48 9.52 13.57 -6.07
C ALA A 48 9.76 14.96 -5.46
N ASP A 49 10.27 15.92 -6.25
CA ASP A 49 10.50 17.30 -5.80
C ASP A 49 9.23 18.01 -5.36
N GLU A 50 8.12 17.85 -6.11
CA GLU A 50 6.82 18.42 -5.74
C GLU A 50 6.32 17.84 -4.41
N ILE A 51 6.44 16.53 -4.21
CA ILE A 51 6.05 15.88 -2.96
C ILE A 51 6.96 16.31 -1.81
N ILE A 52 8.27 16.35 -2.03
CA ILE A 52 9.26 16.80 -1.03
C ILE A 52 8.98 18.24 -0.61
N ALA A 53 8.70 19.12 -1.55
CA ALA A 53 8.35 20.52 -1.26
C ALA A 53 7.05 20.63 -0.43
N ALA A 54 6.09 19.75 -0.65
CA ALA A 54 4.82 19.75 0.09
C ALA A 54 4.99 19.47 1.60
N PHE A 55 6.04 18.73 2.01
CA PHE A 55 6.32 18.50 3.43
C PHE A 55 6.57 19.78 4.24
N ALA A 56 6.95 20.89 3.59
CA ALA A 56 7.12 22.17 4.27
C ALA A 56 5.84 22.71 4.94
N GLY A 57 4.68 22.23 4.51
CA GLY A 57 3.38 22.57 5.11
C GLY A 57 3.02 21.76 6.36
N PHE A 58 3.86 20.80 6.79
CA PHE A 58 3.56 19.88 7.87
C PHE A 58 4.64 19.89 8.96
N ASN A 59 4.23 19.92 10.22
CA ASN A 59 5.13 19.68 11.32
C ASN A 59 5.30 18.17 11.53
N MET A 60 6.45 17.61 11.16
CA MET A 60 6.68 16.18 11.18
C MET A 60 6.67 15.55 12.58
N ASP A 61 6.81 16.35 13.65
CA ASP A 61 6.71 15.85 15.04
C ASP A 61 5.29 15.43 15.40
N ASP A 62 4.28 15.91 14.69
CA ASP A 62 2.86 15.56 14.90
C ASP A 62 2.50 14.17 14.33
N TYR A 63 3.40 13.56 13.56
CA TYR A 63 3.13 12.30 12.87
C TYR A 63 4.05 11.18 13.35
N ARG A 64 3.46 9.97 13.48
CA ARG A 64 4.18 8.76 13.91
C ARG A 64 4.92 8.10 12.77
N GLU A 65 4.32 8.06 11.60
CA GLU A 65 4.88 7.44 10.40
C GLU A 65 4.45 8.18 9.13
N VAL A 66 5.20 7.98 8.05
CA VAL A 66 4.83 8.38 6.70
C VAL A 66 4.32 7.16 5.94
N VAL A 67 3.13 7.26 5.36
CA VAL A 67 2.45 6.14 4.68
C VAL A 67 2.27 6.45 3.20
N PHE A 68 2.87 5.65 2.35
CA PHE A 68 2.64 5.72 0.91
C PHE A 68 1.33 5.02 0.56
N CYS A 69 0.30 5.80 0.29
CA CYS A 69 -1.05 5.34 0.00
C CYS A 69 -1.88 6.48 -0.58
N GLY A 70 -2.73 6.19 -1.53
CA GLY A 70 -3.64 7.13 -2.17
C GLY A 70 -4.72 6.38 -2.94
N PHE A 71 -5.31 7.01 -3.93
CA PHE A 71 -6.30 6.35 -4.80
C PHE A 71 -5.68 5.40 -5.82
N GLY A 72 -4.40 5.61 -6.16
CA GLY A 72 -3.64 4.69 -6.98
C GLY A 72 -2.85 3.65 -6.17
N GLU A 73 -2.17 2.78 -6.88
CA GLU A 73 -1.22 1.82 -6.31
C GLU A 73 0.17 2.48 -6.19
N PRO A 74 0.72 2.65 -4.98
CA PRO A 74 1.99 3.35 -4.80
C PRO A 74 3.15 2.79 -5.62
N THR A 75 3.18 1.48 -5.87
CA THR A 75 4.26 0.84 -6.64
C THR A 75 4.20 1.12 -8.15
N GLU A 76 3.12 1.70 -8.68
CA GLU A 76 3.10 2.26 -10.05
C GLU A 76 4.04 3.47 -10.19
N ALA A 77 4.29 4.21 -9.10
CA ALA A 77 5.22 5.33 -9.04
C ALA A 77 6.48 4.98 -8.22
N LEU A 78 7.06 3.79 -8.43
CA LEU A 78 8.12 3.24 -7.59
C LEU A 78 9.33 4.17 -7.45
N ASP A 79 9.82 4.77 -8.53
CA ASP A 79 11.01 5.63 -8.48
C ASP A 79 10.75 6.87 -7.60
N VAL A 80 9.60 7.50 -7.74
CA VAL A 80 9.17 8.63 -6.91
C VAL A 80 9.00 8.20 -5.45
N LEU A 81 8.38 7.04 -5.20
CA LEU A 81 8.22 6.47 -3.87
C LEU A 81 9.57 6.29 -3.17
N LEU A 82 10.55 5.68 -3.85
CA LEU A 82 11.87 5.41 -3.29
C LEU A 82 12.63 6.70 -2.99
N GLU A 83 12.55 7.70 -3.86
CA GLU A 83 13.19 9.00 -3.67
C GLU A 83 12.59 9.76 -2.48
N VAL A 84 11.26 9.82 -2.38
CA VAL A 84 10.56 10.43 -1.24
C VAL A 84 10.86 9.68 0.06
N ALA A 85 10.85 8.34 0.06
CA ALA A 85 11.18 7.53 1.23
C ALA A 85 12.62 7.80 1.72
N LYS A 86 13.57 7.88 0.78
CA LYS A 86 14.96 8.24 1.09
C LYS A 86 15.07 9.62 1.74
N TYR A 87 14.34 10.61 1.23
CA TYR A 87 14.27 11.94 1.81
C TYR A 87 13.71 11.91 3.24
N VAL A 88 12.58 11.24 3.46
CA VAL A 88 11.96 11.09 4.79
C VAL A 88 12.93 10.46 5.79
N LYS A 89 13.65 9.41 5.39
CA LYS A 89 14.65 8.74 6.22
C LYS A 89 15.83 9.64 6.56
N ALA A 90 16.34 10.37 5.58
CA ALA A 90 17.51 11.23 5.73
C ALA A 90 17.22 12.45 6.63
N VAL A 91 16.05 13.06 6.51
CA VAL A 91 15.73 14.33 7.20
C VAL A 91 15.12 14.12 8.57
N TRP A 92 14.20 13.15 8.70
CA TRP A 92 13.42 12.97 9.95
C TRP A 92 13.59 11.61 10.62
N SER A 93 14.20 10.64 9.95
CA SER A 93 14.31 9.25 10.42
C SER A 93 12.95 8.63 10.82
N LYS A 94 11.85 9.12 10.22
CA LYS A 94 10.51 8.62 10.53
C LYS A 94 10.30 7.21 9.98
N PRO A 95 9.52 6.37 10.68
CA PRO A 95 9.04 5.12 10.11
C PRO A 95 8.26 5.35 8.81
N THR A 96 8.42 4.44 7.87
CA THR A 96 7.79 4.49 6.56
C THR A 96 7.00 3.21 6.30
N ARG A 97 5.83 3.35 5.68
CA ARG A 97 4.98 2.22 5.30
C ARG A 97 4.44 2.38 3.88
N ILE A 98 4.32 1.27 3.17
CA ILE A 98 3.54 1.18 1.92
C ILE A 98 2.28 0.39 2.19
N ASN A 99 1.11 0.92 1.77
CA ASN A 99 -0.10 0.14 1.61
C ASN A 99 -0.24 -0.21 0.11
N THR A 100 -0.21 -1.49 -0.21
CA THR A 100 -0.10 -1.95 -1.61
C THR A 100 -1.02 -3.14 -1.91
N ASN A 101 -1.39 -3.30 -3.17
CA ASN A 101 -2.02 -4.53 -3.66
C ASN A 101 -1.03 -5.70 -3.82
N GLY A 102 0.27 -5.46 -3.69
CA GLY A 102 1.32 -6.49 -3.78
C GLY A 102 1.68 -6.92 -5.20
N LEU A 103 1.24 -6.22 -6.24
CA LEU A 103 1.49 -6.57 -7.64
C LEU A 103 2.69 -5.83 -8.26
N GLY A 104 3.53 -5.21 -7.45
CA GLY A 104 4.68 -4.43 -7.91
C GLY A 104 5.63 -5.21 -8.82
N ASN A 105 5.85 -6.50 -8.56
CA ASN A 105 6.68 -7.34 -9.43
C ASN A 105 6.09 -7.49 -10.84
N LEU A 106 4.77 -7.61 -10.96
CA LEU A 106 4.08 -7.69 -12.26
C LEU A 106 4.07 -6.34 -12.98
N ILE A 107 3.91 -5.24 -12.23
CA ILE A 107 3.95 -3.87 -12.79
C ILE A 107 5.31 -3.61 -13.44
N HIS A 108 6.40 -3.98 -12.76
CA HIS A 108 7.76 -3.69 -13.21
C HIS A 108 8.44 -4.83 -13.99
N GLY A 109 7.81 -6.01 -14.09
CA GLY A 109 8.39 -7.18 -14.76
C GLY A 109 9.67 -7.71 -14.07
N ARG A 110 9.88 -7.38 -12.79
CA ARG A 110 11.01 -7.80 -11.96
C ARG A 110 10.68 -7.79 -10.47
N PRO A 111 11.45 -8.48 -9.61
CA PRO A 111 11.36 -8.30 -8.17
C PRO A 111 11.70 -6.86 -7.77
N ILE A 112 10.83 -6.23 -6.94
CA ILE A 112 11.03 -4.88 -6.41
C ILE A 112 11.30 -4.85 -4.90
N ALA A 113 11.12 -5.96 -4.20
CA ALA A 113 11.35 -6.04 -2.75
C ALA A 113 12.78 -5.63 -2.34
N PRO A 114 13.86 -5.95 -3.11
CA PRO A 114 15.21 -5.47 -2.81
C PRO A 114 15.33 -3.94 -2.77
N ASP A 115 14.57 -3.23 -3.60
CA ASP A 115 14.63 -1.76 -3.70
C ASP A 115 14.09 -1.09 -2.42
N LEU A 116 13.24 -1.78 -1.67
CA LEU A 116 12.60 -1.27 -0.44
C LEU A 116 13.54 -1.32 0.77
N LYS A 117 14.66 -2.06 0.66
CA LYS A 117 15.58 -2.29 1.79
C LYS A 117 16.14 -0.98 2.35
N GLY A 118 15.96 -0.79 3.66
CA GLY A 118 16.45 0.39 4.38
C GLY A 118 15.65 1.68 4.14
N LEU A 119 14.68 1.66 3.21
CA LEU A 119 13.81 2.79 2.91
C LEU A 119 12.39 2.60 3.45
N ILE A 120 11.92 1.38 3.53
CA ILE A 120 10.57 1.03 3.98
C ILE A 120 10.65 0.11 5.20
N ASP A 121 9.96 0.48 6.28
CA ASP A 121 9.93 -0.29 7.53
C ASP A 121 8.78 -1.28 7.57
N THR A 122 7.68 -0.97 6.87
CA THR A 122 6.49 -1.83 6.85
C THR A 122 5.89 -1.88 5.45
N VAL A 123 5.64 -3.08 4.95
CA VAL A 123 4.81 -3.32 3.75
C VAL A 123 3.49 -3.95 4.19
N SER A 124 2.39 -3.23 3.96
CA SER A 124 1.03 -3.69 4.24
C SER A 124 0.37 -4.08 2.92
N ILE A 125 0.13 -5.36 2.73
CA ILE A 125 -0.35 -5.95 1.48
C ILE A 125 -1.80 -6.39 1.62
N SER A 126 -2.63 -6.05 0.66
CA SER A 126 -4.04 -6.44 0.61
C SER A 126 -4.18 -7.90 0.15
N LEU A 127 -4.31 -8.84 1.10
CA LEU A 127 -4.60 -10.26 0.84
C LEU A 127 -6.04 -10.46 0.40
N ASN A 128 -6.96 -9.79 1.07
CA ASN A 128 -8.41 -9.74 0.85
C ASN A 128 -9.15 -11.07 1.06
N THR A 129 -8.62 -12.21 0.63
CA THR A 129 -9.24 -13.54 0.72
C THR A 129 -8.18 -14.66 0.66
N PRO A 130 -8.41 -15.82 1.25
CA PRO A 130 -7.50 -16.97 1.12
C PRO A 130 -7.63 -17.74 -0.19
N ASN A 131 -8.59 -17.36 -1.05
CA ASN A 131 -8.95 -18.09 -2.28
C ASN A 131 -8.56 -17.29 -3.53
N ALA A 132 -7.77 -17.90 -4.43
CA ALA A 132 -7.24 -17.25 -5.63
C ALA A 132 -8.33 -16.83 -6.63
N GLU A 133 -9.36 -17.66 -6.85
CA GLU A 133 -10.46 -17.35 -7.76
C GLU A 133 -11.26 -16.15 -7.24
N ARG A 134 -11.65 -16.19 -5.95
CA ARG A 134 -12.34 -15.08 -5.29
C ARG A 134 -11.50 -13.81 -5.24
N TYR A 135 -10.17 -13.95 -5.12
CA TYR A 135 -9.25 -12.80 -5.16
C TYR A 135 -9.40 -12.06 -6.50
N GLN A 136 -9.36 -12.78 -7.64
CA GLN A 136 -9.50 -12.14 -8.95
C GLN A 136 -10.89 -11.53 -9.16
N GLU A 137 -11.96 -12.15 -8.66
CA GLU A 137 -13.31 -11.57 -8.69
C GLU A 137 -13.40 -10.25 -7.91
N LEU A 138 -12.76 -10.17 -6.73
CA LEU A 138 -12.77 -9.00 -5.88
C LEU A 138 -11.87 -7.88 -6.39
N VAL A 139 -10.67 -8.22 -6.84
CA VAL A 139 -9.58 -7.29 -7.15
C VAL A 139 -9.61 -6.83 -8.61
N GLN A 140 -10.11 -7.66 -9.51
CA GLN A 140 -10.20 -7.40 -10.95
C GLN A 140 -8.89 -6.86 -11.51
N SER A 141 -7.80 -7.59 -11.26
CA SER A 141 -6.48 -7.22 -11.73
C SER A 141 -6.37 -7.37 -13.25
N LYS A 142 -5.72 -6.40 -13.92
CA LYS A 142 -5.40 -6.49 -15.35
C LYS A 142 -4.49 -7.68 -15.71
N PHE A 143 -3.80 -8.25 -14.72
CA PHE A 143 -2.92 -9.41 -14.92
C PHE A 143 -3.64 -10.76 -14.78
N GLY A 144 -4.92 -10.77 -14.40
CA GLY A 144 -5.72 -11.98 -14.31
C GLY A 144 -5.29 -12.91 -13.17
N ASP A 145 -5.45 -14.22 -13.43
CA ASP A 145 -5.33 -15.28 -12.41
C ASP A 145 -3.93 -15.42 -11.78
N ILE A 146 -2.88 -14.92 -12.44
CA ILE A 146 -1.52 -14.95 -11.87
C ILE A 146 -1.34 -13.97 -10.71
N SER A 147 -2.27 -13.05 -10.51
CA SER A 147 -2.14 -11.95 -9.54
C SER A 147 -2.05 -12.42 -8.09
N TYR A 148 -2.83 -13.43 -7.72
CA TYR A 148 -2.83 -13.96 -6.36
C TYR A 148 -1.47 -14.55 -5.96
N ASP A 149 -0.93 -15.43 -6.80
CA ASP A 149 0.38 -16.03 -6.57
C ASP A 149 1.52 -15.01 -6.62
N ALA A 150 1.41 -14.02 -7.51
CA ALA A 150 2.38 -12.93 -7.61
C ALA A 150 2.38 -12.05 -6.34
N MET A 151 1.21 -11.74 -5.77
CA MET A 151 1.07 -11.01 -4.51
C MET A 151 1.70 -11.79 -3.34
N LEU A 152 1.43 -13.09 -3.24
CA LEU A 152 2.03 -13.94 -2.21
C LEU A 152 3.55 -14.08 -2.38
N THR A 153 4.04 -14.15 -3.63
CA THR A 153 5.47 -14.16 -3.94
C THR A 153 6.13 -12.88 -3.50
N PHE A 154 5.55 -11.73 -3.84
CA PHE A 154 6.04 -10.42 -3.38
C PHE A 154 6.07 -10.32 -1.85
N ALA A 155 5.03 -10.82 -1.16
CA ALA A 155 5.00 -10.85 0.29
C ALA A 155 6.17 -11.67 0.89
N ARG A 156 6.46 -12.87 0.33
CA ARG A 156 7.61 -13.70 0.74
C ARG A 156 8.94 -12.99 0.50
N GLU A 157 9.12 -12.35 -0.65
CA GLU A 157 10.32 -11.60 -0.96
C GLU A 157 10.51 -10.43 0.02
N CYS A 158 9.45 -9.69 0.33
CA CYS A 158 9.50 -8.58 1.28
C CYS A 158 9.99 -9.00 2.66
N THR A 159 9.72 -10.22 3.13
CA THR A 159 10.21 -10.70 4.44
C THR A 159 11.73 -10.76 4.54
N GLN A 160 12.43 -10.79 3.40
CA GLN A 160 13.90 -10.81 3.35
C GLN A 160 14.53 -9.40 3.38
N TYR A 161 13.78 -8.36 3.05
CA TYR A 161 14.31 -7.01 2.86
C TYR A 161 13.68 -5.95 3.75
N VAL A 162 12.46 -6.19 4.23
CA VAL A 162 11.67 -5.22 5.00
C VAL A 162 11.40 -5.75 6.40
N PRO A 163 11.59 -4.94 7.46
CA PRO A 163 11.44 -5.38 8.85
C PRO A 163 10.05 -5.92 9.20
N ASN A 164 8.99 -5.34 8.62
CA ASN A 164 7.63 -5.73 8.91
C ASN A 164 6.84 -5.95 7.62
N VAL A 165 6.31 -7.15 7.46
CA VAL A 165 5.38 -7.52 6.38
C VAL A 165 4.05 -7.89 7.00
N VAL A 166 2.98 -7.25 6.54
CA VAL A 166 1.62 -7.45 7.07
C VAL A 166 0.69 -7.73 5.90
N LEU A 167 -0.01 -8.84 5.94
CA LEU A 167 -1.10 -9.15 5.00
C LEU A 167 -2.43 -8.78 5.64
N THR A 168 -3.30 -8.12 4.89
CA THR A 168 -4.53 -7.55 5.45
C THR A 168 -5.78 -8.05 4.74
N THR A 169 -6.85 -8.20 5.52
CA THR A 169 -8.23 -8.35 5.05
C THR A 169 -9.10 -7.28 5.72
N VAL A 170 -10.33 -7.14 5.28
CA VAL A 170 -11.30 -6.20 5.85
C VAL A 170 -12.29 -6.95 6.72
N ASP A 171 -12.61 -6.40 7.88
CA ASP A 171 -13.59 -6.98 8.80
C ASP A 171 -14.95 -7.19 8.11
N THR A 172 -15.66 -8.21 8.49
CA THR A 172 -17.00 -8.59 7.96
C THR A 172 -17.02 -9.07 6.50
N THR A 173 -15.88 -9.14 5.81
CA THR A 173 -15.81 -9.63 4.42
C THR A 173 -15.54 -11.14 4.31
N LEU A 174 -15.05 -11.74 5.38
CA LEU A 174 -14.68 -13.17 5.46
C LEU A 174 -15.39 -13.87 6.60
N THR A 175 -15.58 -15.18 6.47
CA THR A 175 -15.95 -16.05 7.58
C THR A 175 -14.77 -16.27 8.53
N LYS A 176 -15.03 -16.79 9.73
CA LYS A 176 -13.96 -17.10 10.70
C LYS A 176 -13.03 -18.20 10.20
N GLU A 177 -13.55 -19.13 9.42
CA GLU A 177 -12.77 -20.19 8.77
C GLU A 177 -11.83 -19.62 7.71
N GLU A 178 -12.31 -18.66 6.90
CA GLU A 178 -11.49 -17.95 5.90
C GLU A 178 -10.43 -17.05 6.57
N GLU A 179 -10.77 -16.37 7.67
CA GLU A 179 -9.79 -15.61 8.46
C GLU A 179 -8.69 -16.54 9.01
N ALA A 180 -9.05 -17.74 9.50
CA ALA A 180 -8.06 -18.72 9.97
C ALA A 180 -7.17 -19.24 8.83
N GLN A 181 -7.69 -19.38 7.61
CA GLN A 181 -6.91 -19.71 6.42
C GLN A 181 -5.95 -18.58 6.05
N CYS A 182 -6.40 -17.32 6.12
CA CYS A 182 -5.53 -16.15 5.92
C CYS A 182 -4.40 -16.10 6.95
N GLN A 183 -4.69 -16.39 8.23
CA GLN A 183 -3.67 -16.47 9.26
C GLN A 183 -2.62 -17.53 8.92
N LYS A 184 -3.06 -18.73 8.51
CA LYS A 184 -2.15 -19.80 8.11
C LYS A 184 -1.25 -19.42 6.93
N ILE A 185 -1.79 -18.75 5.92
CA ILE A 185 -1.01 -18.22 4.78
C ILE A 185 0.06 -17.24 5.28
N CYS A 186 -0.30 -16.35 6.21
CA CYS A 186 0.65 -15.39 6.79
C CYS A 186 1.76 -16.10 7.57
N ASP A 187 1.41 -17.11 8.37
CA ASP A 187 2.38 -17.90 9.16
C ASP A 187 3.36 -18.63 8.23
N GLU A 188 2.89 -19.23 7.14
CA GLU A 188 3.73 -19.89 6.13
C GLU A 188 4.68 -18.94 5.39
N ILE A 189 4.28 -17.67 5.22
CA ILE A 189 5.10 -16.63 4.59
C ILE A 189 6.09 -16.03 5.58
N GLY A 190 5.79 -16.07 6.88
CA GLY A 190 6.52 -15.34 7.91
C GLY A 190 6.08 -13.87 8.03
N ALA A 191 4.84 -13.57 7.64
CA ALA A 191 4.23 -12.25 7.73
C ALA A 191 3.21 -12.19 8.87
N LYS A 192 2.84 -10.97 9.28
CA LYS A 192 1.76 -10.74 10.23
C LYS A 192 0.42 -10.71 9.51
N TYR A 193 -0.63 -11.22 10.13
CA TYR A 193 -2.00 -11.05 9.67
C TYR A 193 -2.70 -9.93 10.43
N ARG A 194 -3.44 -9.08 9.71
CA ARG A 194 -4.25 -8.00 10.31
C ARG A 194 -5.59 -7.88 9.61
N ILE A 195 -6.66 -7.90 10.40
CA ILE A 195 -8.01 -7.54 9.95
C ILE A 195 -8.16 -6.03 10.17
N ARG A 196 -8.47 -5.30 9.10
CA ARG A 196 -8.75 -3.86 9.14
C ARG A 196 -10.23 -3.62 9.38
N PRO A 197 -10.62 -2.59 10.13
CA PRO A 197 -12.03 -2.21 10.22
C PRO A 197 -12.58 -1.87 8.82
N TRP A 198 -13.87 -2.10 8.65
CA TRP A 198 -14.58 -1.62 7.47
C TRP A 198 -14.64 -0.08 7.53
N GLU A 199 -14.13 0.58 6.50
CA GLU A 199 -14.25 2.03 6.32
C GLU A 199 -15.36 2.28 5.30
N SER A 200 -16.42 3.00 5.73
CA SER A 200 -17.57 3.37 4.91
C SER A 200 -17.50 4.84 4.52
#